data_47a99feba9f46c1bce31024477a0ba6e
#
_entry.id   47a99feba9f46c1bce31024477a0ba6e
#
_cell.length_a   1.000
_cell.length_b   1.000
_cell.length_c   1.000
_cell.angle_alpha   90.00
_cell.angle_beta   90.00
_cell.angle_gamma   90.00
#
_symmetry.space_group_name_H-M   'P 1'
#
loop_
_entity.id
_entity.type
_entity.pdbx_description
1 polymer ?
#
loop_
_entity_poly.entity_id
_entity_poly.type
_entity_poly.pdbx_seq_one_letter_code
_entity_poly.pdbx_strand_id
1 'polypeptide(L)'
;MKTELVTTLKRQATKILADLRASKEPVLITEHGQPSAYLLDVDDYEMMQSRIKILEGIARGEIAVQEGRVFSQAKARGKMSKWLK
;
A
#
# COMPACT_ATOMS: atom_id res chain seq x y z
N MET A 1 15.19 3.67 -4.66
CA MET A 1 14.11 3.20 -5.54
C MET A 1 14.67 2.77 -6.88
N LYS A 2 14.25 1.64 -7.36
CA LYS A 2 14.69 1.18 -8.66
C LYS A 2 13.83 1.75 -9.76
N THR A 3 14.40 1.85 -10.95
CA THR A 3 13.68 2.35 -12.13
C THR A 3 13.76 1.31 -13.23
N GLU A 4 12.61 0.96 -13.81
CA GLU A 4 12.56 -0.01 -14.88
C GLU A 4 11.70 0.51 -16.01
N LEU A 5 12.03 0.11 -17.23
CA LEU A 5 11.22 0.45 -18.38
C LEU A 5 10.01 -0.46 -18.45
N VAL A 6 8.94 0.07 -19.01
CA VAL A 6 7.73 -0.74 -19.15
C VAL A 6 7.98 -1.96 -20.03
N THR A 7 8.85 -1.83 -21.04
CA THR A 7 9.17 -2.98 -21.88
C THR A 7 9.92 -4.05 -21.10
N THR A 8 10.79 -3.63 -20.19
CA THR A 8 11.51 -4.58 -19.34
C THR A 8 10.54 -5.29 -18.43
N LEU A 9 9.58 -4.55 -17.87
CA LEU A 9 8.57 -5.16 -17.03
C LEU A 9 7.78 -6.21 -17.80
N LYS A 10 7.40 -5.90 -19.03
CA LYS A 10 6.67 -6.87 -19.84
C LYS A 10 7.46 -8.16 -20.06
N ARG A 11 8.74 -8.01 -20.32
CA ARG A 11 9.55 -9.19 -20.63
C ARG A 11 10.01 -9.97 -19.41
N GLN A 12 10.18 -9.28 -18.30
CA GLN A 12 10.75 -9.90 -17.12
C GLN A 12 9.87 -9.70 -15.88
N ALA A 13 8.58 -9.72 -16.10
CA ALA A 13 7.64 -9.45 -14.99
C ALA A 13 7.86 -10.37 -13.80
N THR A 14 8.00 -11.65 -14.06
CA THR A 14 8.16 -12.60 -12.96
C THR A 14 9.41 -12.31 -12.14
N LYS A 15 10.49 -12.01 -12.81
CA LYS A 15 11.74 -11.73 -12.12
C LYS A 15 11.64 -10.43 -11.34
N ILE A 16 11.04 -9.41 -11.95
CA ILE A 16 10.90 -8.11 -11.29
C ILE A 16 10.03 -8.25 -10.04
N LEU A 17 8.96 -9.01 -10.14
CA LEU A 17 8.10 -9.23 -8.98
C LEU A 17 8.80 -10.01 -7.88
N ALA A 18 9.60 -11.00 -8.25
CA ALA A 18 10.36 -11.76 -7.26
C ALA A 18 11.37 -10.87 -6.55
N ASP A 19 12.07 -10.04 -7.30
CA ASP A 19 13.03 -9.11 -6.72
C ASP A 19 12.33 -8.12 -5.80
N LEU A 20 11.17 -7.65 -6.20
CA LEU A 20 10.40 -6.72 -5.39
C LEU A 20 10.02 -7.34 -4.05
N ARG A 21 9.57 -8.57 -4.07
CA ARG A 21 9.19 -9.23 -2.83
C ARG A 21 10.39 -9.47 -1.92
N ALA A 22 11.53 -9.74 -2.51
CA ALA A 22 12.73 -10.00 -1.73
C ALA A 22 13.32 -8.72 -1.14
N SER A 23 13.41 -7.67 -1.94
CA SER A 23 14.05 -6.44 -1.49
C SER A 23 13.11 -5.46 -0.83
N LYS A 24 11.82 -5.55 -1.12
CA LYS A 24 10.81 -4.61 -0.64
C LYS A 24 11.09 -3.19 -1.09
N GLU A 25 11.87 -3.04 -2.13
CA GLU A 25 12.21 -1.72 -2.64
C GLU A 25 11.26 -1.35 -3.78
N PRO A 26 10.53 -0.23 -3.67
CA PRO A 26 9.60 0.17 -4.73
C PRO A 26 10.30 0.32 -6.08
N VAL A 27 9.56 0.05 -7.13
CA VAL A 27 10.09 0.18 -8.49
C VAL A 27 9.27 1.20 -9.24
N LEU A 28 9.96 2.18 -9.82
CA LEU A 28 9.31 3.18 -10.66
C LEU A 28 9.31 2.66 -12.09
N ILE A 29 8.15 2.55 -12.68
CA ILE A 29 8.01 2.11 -14.06
C ILE A 29 7.91 3.34 -14.94
N THR A 30 8.76 3.40 -15.95
CA THR A 30 8.76 4.54 -16.87
C THR A 30 8.35 4.10 -18.26
N GLU A 31 7.74 5.04 -18.97
CA GLU A 31 7.31 4.83 -20.33
C GLU A 31 7.67 6.06 -21.12
N HIS A 32 8.42 5.87 -22.21
CA HIS A 32 8.89 7.00 -23.03
C HIS A 32 9.62 8.05 -22.19
N GLY A 33 10.41 7.58 -21.24
CA GLY A 33 11.18 8.47 -20.40
C GLY A 33 10.40 9.19 -19.32
N GLN A 34 9.11 8.89 -19.17
CA GLN A 34 8.27 9.55 -18.20
C GLN A 34 7.80 8.57 -17.12
N PRO A 35 7.69 9.01 -15.88
CA PRO A 35 7.14 8.15 -14.84
C PRO A 35 5.71 7.75 -15.20
N SER A 36 5.40 6.49 -15.06
CA SER A 36 4.10 5.96 -15.41
C SER A 36 3.41 5.27 -14.26
N ALA A 37 4.15 4.52 -13.48
CA ALA A 37 3.55 3.74 -12.40
C ALA A 37 4.58 3.34 -11.38
N TYR A 38 4.11 2.93 -10.21
CA TYR A 38 4.97 2.35 -9.18
C TYR A 38 4.55 0.92 -8.95
N LEU A 39 5.55 0.08 -8.71
CA LEU A 39 5.30 -1.27 -8.21
C LEU A 39 5.68 -1.32 -6.76
N LEU A 40 4.77 -1.76 -5.93
CA LEU A 40 4.99 -1.89 -4.50
C LEU A 40 4.64 -3.30 -4.08
N ASP A 41 5.39 -3.82 -3.10
CA ASP A 41 5.01 -5.09 -2.51
C ASP A 41 3.64 -4.93 -1.86
N VAL A 42 2.80 -5.94 -1.99
CA VAL A 42 1.42 -5.85 -1.52
C VAL A 42 1.35 -5.58 -0.02
N ASP A 43 2.23 -6.20 0.76
CA ASP A 43 2.23 -6.00 2.20
C ASP A 43 2.63 -4.57 2.55
N ASP A 44 3.61 -4.03 1.84
CA ASP A 44 4.04 -2.65 2.07
C ASP A 44 2.94 -1.67 1.71
N TYR A 45 2.25 -1.92 0.62
CA TYR A 45 1.17 -1.05 0.21
C TYR A 45 0.05 -1.04 1.26
N GLU A 46 -0.32 -2.22 1.73
CA GLU A 46 -1.38 -2.31 2.72
C GLU A 46 -0.98 -1.64 4.02
N MET A 47 0.28 -1.76 4.39
CA MET A 47 0.77 -1.09 5.59
C MET A 47 0.69 0.43 5.43
N MET A 48 1.05 0.94 4.26
CA MET A 48 0.96 2.36 4.00
C MET A 48 -0.48 2.85 4.08
N GLN A 49 -1.42 2.09 3.54
CA GLN A 49 -2.83 2.45 3.61
C GLN A 49 -3.33 2.49 5.05
N SER A 50 -2.90 1.52 5.85
CA SER A 50 -3.27 1.50 7.25
C SER A 50 -2.75 2.73 7.99
N ARG A 51 -1.51 3.12 7.71
CA ARG A 51 -0.93 4.30 8.35
C ARG A 51 -1.69 5.56 7.98
N ILE A 52 -2.03 5.69 6.71
CA ILE A 52 -2.78 6.86 6.25
C ILE A 52 -4.11 6.95 6.97
N LYS A 53 -4.80 5.85 7.12
CA LYS A 53 -6.07 5.84 7.82
C LYS A 53 -5.94 6.22 9.27
N ILE A 54 -4.92 5.73 9.93
CA ILE A 54 -4.68 6.08 11.32
C ILE A 54 -4.42 7.57 11.45
N LEU A 55 -3.58 8.12 10.57
CA LEU A 55 -3.27 9.53 10.62
C LEU A 55 -4.49 10.39 10.34
N GLU A 56 -5.33 9.98 9.40
CA GLU A 56 -6.55 10.70 9.11
C GLU A 56 -7.48 10.70 10.32
N GLY A 57 -7.58 9.57 10.99
CA GLY A 57 -8.39 9.48 12.18
C GLY A 57 -7.90 10.40 13.28
N ILE A 58 -6.59 10.45 13.48
CA ILE A 58 -6.01 11.31 14.47
C ILE A 58 -6.26 12.78 14.12
N ALA A 59 -6.08 13.12 12.86
CA ALA A 59 -6.29 14.49 12.41
C ALA A 59 -7.72 14.96 12.65
N ARG A 60 -8.67 14.05 12.52
CA ARG A 60 -10.06 14.39 12.76
C ARG A 60 -10.48 14.22 14.21
N GLY A 61 -9.59 13.71 15.02
CA GLY A 61 -9.90 13.52 16.43
C GLY A 61 -10.78 12.32 16.71
N GLU A 62 -11.00 11.49 15.73
CA GLU A 62 -11.89 10.35 15.89
C GLU A 62 -11.34 9.28 16.80
N ILE A 63 -10.06 9.09 16.73
CA ILE A 63 -9.44 8.05 17.53
C ILE A 63 -9.59 8.32 19.01
N ALA A 64 -9.39 9.54 19.37
CA ALA A 64 -9.52 9.90 20.80
C ALA A 64 -10.90 9.62 21.31
N VAL A 65 -11.88 9.79 20.49
CA VAL A 65 -13.26 9.58 20.91
C VAL A 65 -13.57 8.13 21.03
N GLN A 66 -13.06 7.43 20.16
CA GLN A 66 -13.41 6.08 20.09
C GLN A 66 -12.70 5.22 20.97
N GLU A 67 -11.95 5.48 21.12
CA GLU A 67 -11.43 4.60 21.60
C GLU A 67 -11.80 4.06 22.27
N GLY A 68 -11.98 4.57 22.27
CA GLY A 68 -12.36 4.09 22.80
C GLY A 68 -13.03 3.35 22.60
N ARG A 69 -13.45 3.39 22.35
CA ARG A 69 -14.03 2.75 22.04
C ARG A 69 -14.03 2.27 21.20
N VAL A 70 -13.76 2.32 20.86
CA VAL A 70 -13.91 1.94 20.06
C VAL A 70 -14.45 1.35 19.56
N PHE A 71 -14.81 1.67 19.67
CA PHE A 71 -15.55 1.13 19.20
C PHE A 71 -15.68 0.14 19.24
N SER A 72 -16.40 0.34 19.35
CA SER A 72 -16.48 -1.01 19.52
C SER A 72 -15.52 -1.73 18.60
N GLN A 73 -14.81 -2.65 19.16
CA GLN A 73 -13.80 -3.37 18.42
C GLN A 73 -14.41 -4.26 17.34
N ALA A 74 -15.47 -4.93 17.67
CA ALA A 74 -16.12 -5.81 16.72
C ALA A 74 -16.61 -5.05 15.50
N LYS A 75 -17.15 -3.89 15.74
CA LYS A 75 -17.61 -3.06 14.64
C LYS A 75 -16.48 -2.61 13.77
N ALA A 76 -15.39 -2.21 14.37
CA ALA A 76 -14.22 -1.79 13.61
C ALA A 76 -13.70 -2.92 12.75
N ARG A 77 -13.66 -4.12 13.31
CA ARG A 77 -13.19 -5.26 12.55
C ARG A 77 -14.12 -5.60 11.40
N GLY A 78 -15.40 -5.48 11.62
CA GLY A 78 -16.35 -5.74 10.55
C GLY A 78 -16.15 -4.82 9.38
N LYS A 79 -15.91 -3.57 9.65
CA LYS A 79 -15.66 -2.62 8.59
C LYS A 79 -14.39 -2.93 7.85
N MET A 80 -13.36 -3.29 8.56
CA MET A 80 -12.10 -3.62 7.92
C MET A 80 -12.24 -4.84 7.03
N SER A 81 -13.04 -5.79 7.43
CA SER A 81 -13.29 -6.94 6.60
C SER A 81 -13.87 -6.55 5.26
N LYS A 82 -14.81 -5.65 5.26
CA LYS A 82 -15.39 -5.18 4.02
C LYS A 82 -14.36 -4.52 3.14
N TRP A 83 -13.48 -3.79 3.73
CA TRP A 83 -12.44 -3.11 2.97
C TRP A 83 -11.47 -4.05 2.32
N LEU A 84 -11.18 -5.13 2.98
CA LEU A 84 -10.19 -6.06 2.49
C LEU A 84 -10.72 -7.01 1.44
N LYS A 85 -11.98 -6.95 1.17
CA LYS A 85 -12.55 -7.80 0.12
C LYS A 85 -12.43 -7.23 -1.30
#